data_b18dd5c805792350eb8ef58c80700481
#
_entry.id   b18dd5c805792350eb8ef58c80700481
#
_cell.length_a   1.000
_cell.length_b   1.000
_cell.length_c   1.000
_cell.angle_alpha   90.00
_cell.angle_beta   90.00
_cell.angle_gamma   90.00
#
_symmetry.space_group_name_H-M   'P 1'
#
loop_
_entity.id
_entity.type
_entity.pdbx_description
1 polymer ?
#
loop_
_entity_poly.entity_id
_entity_poly.type
_entity_poly.pdbx_seq_one_letter_code
_entity_poly.pdbx_strand_id
1 'polypeptide(L)'
;MSVGSLYQYFPSKEALVAAVIARHQQQILQTVRGELAEAMRLPLEKAVRKLVAVAVKAHRVDPRLHRVLAEQIPRVGKLEDVGTFNRENYALFRNYLEKHRDELGVGDLELASFVCVTSIEALTHNAVLHQSKTLSDGAMEALIEEGTRLVVGYLRR
;
A
#
# COMPACT_ATOMS: atom_id res chain seq x y z
N MET A 1 -28.35 -12.86 -3.69
CA MET A 1 -28.41 -11.65 -4.56
C MET A 1 -28.22 -12.12 -5.98
N SER A 2 -29.14 -11.85 -6.91
CA SER A 2 -29.01 -12.28 -8.30
C SER A 2 -28.12 -11.32 -9.09
N VAL A 3 -27.49 -11.82 -10.18
CA VAL A 3 -26.67 -10.98 -11.07
C VAL A 3 -27.46 -9.79 -11.62
N GLY A 4 -28.77 -9.97 -11.87
CA GLY A 4 -29.65 -8.89 -12.31
C GLY A 4 -29.80 -7.75 -11.30
N SER A 5 -29.72 -8.03 -9.99
CA SER A 5 -29.77 -6.98 -8.96
C SER A 5 -28.51 -6.12 -8.94
N LEU A 6 -27.34 -6.66 -9.32
CA LEU A 6 -26.08 -5.91 -9.39
C LEU A 6 -26.11 -4.84 -10.48
N TYR A 7 -26.68 -5.15 -11.65
CA TYR A 7 -26.77 -4.18 -12.76
C TYR A 7 -27.76 -3.03 -12.50
N GLN A 8 -28.64 -3.15 -11.50
CA GLN A 8 -29.47 -2.01 -11.06
C GLN A 8 -28.67 -0.94 -10.32
N TYR A 9 -27.58 -1.34 -9.65
CA TYR A 9 -26.71 -0.45 -8.88
C TYR A 9 -25.45 -0.04 -9.64
N PHE A 10 -25.00 -0.86 -10.58
CA PHE A 10 -23.78 -0.61 -11.37
C PHE A 10 -24.13 -0.71 -12.85
N PRO A 11 -24.05 0.42 -13.58
CA PRO A 11 -24.47 0.48 -14.99
C PRO A 11 -23.60 -0.36 -15.94
N SER A 12 -22.42 -0.76 -15.49
CA SER A 12 -21.51 -1.62 -16.27
C SER A 12 -20.62 -2.49 -15.36
N LYS A 13 -19.98 -3.48 -15.95
CA LYS A 13 -18.95 -4.29 -15.26
C LYS A 13 -17.78 -3.44 -14.78
N GLU A 14 -17.37 -2.47 -15.59
CA GLU A 14 -16.30 -1.54 -15.29
C GLU A 14 -16.64 -0.68 -14.06
N ALA A 15 -17.88 -0.19 -13.97
CA ALA A 15 -18.36 0.58 -12.81
C ALA A 15 -18.34 -0.27 -11.53
N LEU A 16 -18.73 -1.54 -11.62
CA LEU A 16 -18.65 -2.47 -10.49
C LEU A 16 -17.19 -2.70 -10.07
N VAL A 17 -16.30 -2.96 -11.02
CA VAL A 17 -14.88 -3.17 -10.75
C VAL A 17 -14.26 -1.93 -10.11
N ALA A 18 -14.55 -0.74 -10.64
CA ALA A 18 -14.09 0.53 -10.07
C ALA A 18 -14.53 0.71 -8.61
N ALA A 19 -15.81 0.42 -8.30
CA ALA A 19 -16.32 0.51 -6.94
C ALA A 19 -15.65 -0.50 -5.98
N VAL A 20 -15.35 -1.70 -6.45
CA VAL A 20 -14.62 -2.72 -5.66
C VAL A 20 -13.19 -2.25 -5.39
N ILE A 21 -12.51 -1.70 -6.40
CA ILE A 21 -11.16 -1.13 -6.26
C ILE A 21 -11.17 0.00 -5.23
N ALA A 22 -12.05 0.99 -5.39
CA ALA A 22 -12.17 2.13 -4.50
C ALA A 22 -12.40 1.69 -3.04
N ARG A 23 -13.32 0.75 -2.83
CA ARG A 23 -13.58 0.21 -1.49
C ARG A 23 -12.36 -0.47 -0.90
N HIS A 24 -11.65 -1.29 -1.68
CA HIS A 24 -10.44 -1.98 -1.23
C HIS A 24 -9.33 -0.99 -0.84
N GLN A 25 -9.11 0.02 -1.67
CA GLN A 25 -8.14 1.08 -1.40
C GLN A 25 -8.47 1.87 -0.13
N GLN A 26 -9.75 2.22 0.06
CA GLN A 26 -10.17 2.90 1.29
C GLN A 26 -9.92 2.04 2.55
N GLN A 27 -10.14 0.73 2.48
CA GLN A 27 -9.85 -0.18 3.59
C GLN A 27 -8.35 -0.20 3.92
N ILE A 28 -7.49 -0.29 2.90
CA ILE A 28 -6.03 -0.22 3.07
C ILE A 28 -5.65 1.12 3.71
N LEU A 29 -6.16 2.23 3.18
CA LEU A 29 -5.83 3.57 3.67
C LEU A 29 -6.25 3.77 5.14
N GLN A 30 -7.42 3.28 5.53
CA GLN A 30 -7.88 3.32 6.93
C GLN A 30 -6.94 2.52 7.85
N THR A 31 -6.52 1.34 7.41
CA THR A 31 -5.55 0.51 8.15
C THR A 31 -4.21 1.23 8.29
N VAL A 32 -3.69 1.80 7.19
CA VAL A 32 -2.43 2.57 7.21
C VAL A 32 -2.52 3.79 8.13
N ARG A 33 -3.63 4.54 8.09
CA ARG A 33 -3.86 5.69 8.97
C ARG A 33 -3.82 5.30 10.45
N GLY A 34 -4.50 4.21 10.81
CA GLY A 34 -4.50 3.70 12.18
C GLY A 34 -3.10 3.33 12.66
N GLU A 35 -2.39 2.56 11.86
CA GLU A 35 -1.04 2.10 12.19
C GLU A 35 0.00 3.25 12.17
N LEU A 36 -0.18 4.23 11.28
CA LEU A 36 0.68 5.41 11.23
C LEU A 36 0.53 6.25 12.52
N ALA A 37 -0.69 6.41 13.04
CA ALA A 37 -0.92 7.13 14.30
C ALA A 37 -0.14 6.51 15.49
N GLU A 38 -0.04 5.18 15.51
CA GLU A 38 0.79 4.47 16.49
C GLU A 38 2.29 4.59 16.17
N ALA A 39 2.66 4.47 14.90
CA ALA A 39 4.05 4.56 14.43
C ALA A 39 4.67 5.94 14.72
N MET A 40 3.87 7.02 14.76
CA MET A 40 4.31 8.38 15.08
C MET A 40 5.08 8.53 16.39
N ARG A 41 4.95 7.56 17.31
CA ARG A 41 5.62 7.54 18.61
C ARG A 41 6.83 6.62 18.65
N LEU A 42 7.09 5.91 17.57
CA LEU A 42 8.16 4.91 17.50
C LEU A 42 9.40 5.51 16.84
N PRO A 43 10.61 5.03 17.22
CA PRO A 43 11.83 5.32 16.46
C PRO A 43 11.67 4.91 14.99
N LEU A 44 12.35 5.63 14.08
CA LEU A 44 12.21 5.51 12.64
C LEU A 44 12.18 4.06 12.14
N GLU A 45 13.13 3.23 12.56
CA GLU A 45 13.23 1.84 12.11
C GLU A 45 12.02 0.99 12.51
N LYS A 46 11.55 1.14 13.76
CA LYS A 46 10.36 0.42 14.23
C LYS A 46 9.08 0.89 13.54
N ALA A 47 8.97 2.18 13.29
CA ALA A 47 7.86 2.76 12.56
C ALA A 47 7.82 2.26 11.11
N VAL A 48 8.94 2.33 10.39
CA VAL A 48 9.05 1.83 9.01
C VAL A 48 8.73 0.35 8.96
N ARG A 49 9.30 -0.47 9.87
CA ARG A 49 8.99 -1.90 9.93
C ARG A 49 7.50 -2.18 10.12
N LYS A 50 6.85 -1.43 11.00
CA LYS A 50 5.41 -1.54 11.22
C LYS A 50 4.62 -1.22 9.96
N LEU A 51 4.96 -0.16 9.25
CA LEU A 51 4.29 0.24 8.01
C LEU A 51 4.50 -0.77 6.86
N VAL A 52 5.73 -1.29 6.72
CA VAL A 52 6.01 -2.36 5.75
C VAL A 52 5.21 -3.61 6.09
N ALA A 53 5.13 -4.00 7.36
CA ALA A 53 4.35 -5.14 7.81
C ALA A 53 2.84 -4.98 7.52
N VAL A 54 2.31 -3.77 7.68
CA VAL A 54 0.91 -3.46 7.32
C VAL A 54 0.68 -3.60 5.83
N ALA A 55 1.58 -3.07 5.00
CA ALA A 55 1.48 -3.20 3.55
C ALA A 55 1.51 -4.68 3.11
N VAL A 56 2.44 -5.47 3.64
CA VAL A 56 2.52 -6.91 3.36
C VAL A 56 1.24 -7.64 3.77
N LYS A 57 0.72 -7.36 4.97
CA LYS A 57 -0.52 -7.99 5.48
C LYS A 57 -1.74 -7.60 4.66
N ALA A 58 -1.86 -6.32 4.28
CA ALA A 58 -2.98 -5.82 3.49
C ALA A 58 -3.08 -6.54 2.13
N HIS A 59 -1.95 -6.79 1.49
CA HIS A 59 -1.90 -7.53 0.22
C HIS A 59 -2.20 -9.03 0.37
N ARG A 60 -2.02 -9.58 1.57
CA ARG A 60 -2.28 -11.01 1.86
C ARG A 60 -3.74 -11.32 2.17
N VAL A 61 -4.56 -10.36 2.56
CA VAL A 61 -5.96 -10.61 2.99
C VAL A 61 -6.76 -11.31 1.90
N ASP A 62 -6.61 -10.91 0.63
CA ASP A 62 -7.21 -11.60 -0.51
C ASP A 62 -6.30 -11.55 -1.73
N PRO A 63 -5.36 -12.51 -1.86
CA PRO A 63 -4.44 -12.55 -3.00
C PRO A 63 -5.13 -12.75 -4.35
N ARG A 64 -6.34 -13.40 -4.36
CA ARG A 64 -7.12 -13.60 -5.57
C ARG A 64 -7.75 -12.30 -6.03
N LEU A 65 -8.35 -11.56 -5.08
CA LEU A 65 -8.88 -10.23 -5.35
C LEU A 65 -7.78 -9.30 -5.86
N HIS A 66 -6.63 -9.28 -5.21
CA HIS A 66 -5.48 -8.47 -5.63
C HIS A 66 -5.04 -8.75 -7.05
N ARG A 67 -4.94 -10.03 -7.43
CA ARG A 67 -4.60 -10.42 -8.80
C ARG A 67 -5.63 -9.94 -9.81
N VAL A 68 -6.92 -10.17 -9.52
CA VAL A 68 -8.00 -9.70 -10.40
C VAL A 68 -7.99 -8.18 -10.54
N LEU A 69 -7.79 -7.45 -9.44
CA LEU A 69 -7.72 -5.99 -9.49
C LEU A 69 -6.51 -5.50 -10.29
N ALA A 70 -5.34 -6.09 -10.12
CA ALA A 70 -4.13 -5.77 -10.88
C ALA A 70 -4.32 -5.96 -12.40
N GLU A 71 -5.02 -7.02 -12.81
CA GLU A 71 -5.33 -7.30 -14.21
C GLU A 71 -6.41 -6.36 -14.77
N GLN A 72 -7.33 -5.88 -13.95
CA GLN A 72 -8.45 -5.05 -14.38
C GLN A 72 -8.14 -3.55 -14.32
N ILE A 73 -7.30 -3.08 -13.40
CA ILE A 73 -6.95 -1.66 -13.26
C ILE A 73 -6.53 -1.03 -14.60
N PRO A 74 -5.65 -1.62 -15.42
CA PRO A 74 -5.26 -1.04 -16.71
C PRO A 74 -6.42 -0.97 -17.72
N ARG A 75 -7.47 -1.77 -17.53
CA ARG A 75 -8.60 -1.90 -18.46
C ARG A 75 -9.77 -0.97 -18.12
N VAL A 76 -9.88 -0.56 -16.86
CA VAL A 76 -11.02 0.25 -16.37
C VAL A 76 -10.84 1.74 -16.71
N GLY A 77 -9.67 2.13 -17.25
CA GLY A 77 -9.40 3.52 -17.66
C GLY A 77 -9.04 4.42 -16.49
N LYS A 78 -9.24 5.72 -16.63
CA LYS A 78 -8.87 6.74 -15.64
C LYS A 78 -9.56 6.48 -14.29
N LEU A 79 -8.90 5.78 -13.40
CA LEU A 79 -9.31 5.66 -12.01
C LEU A 79 -8.79 6.90 -11.26
N GLU A 80 -9.58 7.96 -11.24
CA GLU A 80 -9.30 9.16 -10.43
C GLU A 80 -9.07 8.79 -8.96
N ASP A 81 -9.79 7.77 -8.49
CA ASP A 81 -9.69 7.24 -7.14
C ASP A 81 -8.31 6.62 -6.83
N VAL A 82 -7.66 5.94 -7.81
CA VAL A 82 -6.30 5.40 -7.61
C VAL A 82 -5.28 6.52 -7.43
N GLY A 83 -5.38 7.58 -8.24
CA GLY A 83 -4.50 8.74 -8.11
C GLY A 83 -4.71 9.46 -6.79
N THR A 84 -5.94 9.54 -6.30
CA THR A 84 -6.27 10.13 -5.01
C THR A 84 -5.74 9.29 -3.85
N PHE A 85 -5.93 7.99 -3.89
CA PHE A 85 -5.39 7.05 -2.90
C PHE A 85 -3.87 7.18 -2.76
N ASN A 86 -3.15 7.20 -3.88
CA ASN A 86 -1.70 7.33 -3.87
C ASN A 86 -1.26 8.68 -3.28
N ARG A 87 -1.90 9.79 -3.67
CA ARG A 87 -1.61 11.11 -3.11
C ARG A 87 -1.82 11.17 -1.60
N GLU A 88 -2.88 10.56 -1.10
CA GLU A 88 -3.15 10.50 0.35
C GLU A 88 -2.10 9.68 1.10
N ASN A 89 -1.68 8.54 0.55
CA ASN A 89 -0.62 7.70 1.11
C ASN A 89 0.72 8.46 1.18
N TYR A 90 1.08 9.15 0.09
CA TYR A 90 2.31 9.96 0.06
C TYR A 90 2.24 11.10 1.09
N ALA A 91 1.10 11.78 1.20
CA ALA A 91 0.92 12.88 2.15
C ALA A 91 1.00 12.39 3.61
N LEU A 92 0.42 11.25 3.92
CA LEU A 92 0.50 10.64 5.25
C LEU A 92 1.94 10.28 5.62
N PHE A 93 2.67 9.64 4.70
CA PHE A 93 4.05 9.27 4.95
C PHE A 93 4.98 10.49 5.03
N ARG A 94 4.79 11.49 4.17
CA ARG A 94 5.51 12.76 4.23
C ARG A 94 5.33 13.45 5.58
N ASN A 95 4.09 13.53 6.08
CA ASN A 95 3.80 14.12 7.39
C ASN A 95 4.50 13.36 8.53
N TYR A 96 4.64 12.04 8.39
CA TYR A 96 5.43 11.25 9.30
C TYR A 96 6.92 11.64 9.22
N LEU A 97 7.50 11.68 8.01
CA LEU A 97 8.90 12.04 7.81
C LEU A 97 9.22 13.45 8.33
N GLU A 98 8.32 14.42 8.14
CA GLU A 98 8.51 15.79 8.63
C GLU A 98 8.69 15.84 10.16
N LYS A 99 7.98 15.00 10.90
CA LYS A 99 8.11 14.93 12.36
C LYS A 99 9.38 14.24 12.85
N HIS A 100 10.03 13.47 11.99
CA HIS A 100 11.27 12.76 12.27
C HIS A 100 12.46 13.33 11.49
N ARG A 101 12.33 14.57 11.02
CA ARG A 101 13.30 15.19 10.10
C ARG A 101 14.74 15.13 10.60
N ASP A 102 14.94 15.28 11.89
CA ASP A 102 16.27 15.26 12.53
C ASP A 102 16.95 13.88 12.46
N GLU A 103 16.20 12.82 12.19
CA GLU A 103 16.71 11.46 12.03
C GLU A 103 17.04 11.11 10.57
N LEU A 104 16.72 12.02 9.62
CA LEU A 104 16.78 11.77 8.19
C LEU A 104 17.99 12.46 7.54
N GLY A 105 18.64 11.74 6.61
CA GLY A 105 19.68 12.28 5.74
C GLY A 105 19.16 12.80 4.40
N VAL A 106 17.88 12.55 4.07
CA VAL A 106 17.25 13.02 2.83
C VAL A 106 16.72 14.45 2.95
N GLY A 107 16.96 15.28 1.93
CA GLY A 107 16.54 16.68 1.94
C GLY A 107 15.11 16.90 1.42
N ASP A 108 14.75 16.23 0.34
CA ASP A 108 13.43 16.33 -0.32
C ASP A 108 12.48 15.26 0.22
N LEU A 109 11.61 15.65 1.15
CA LEU A 109 10.66 14.73 1.78
C LEU A 109 9.48 14.35 0.88
N GLU A 110 9.15 15.15 -0.13
CA GLU A 110 8.14 14.81 -1.13
C GLU A 110 8.64 13.64 -1.99
N LEU A 111 9.83 13.79 -2.55
CA LEU A 111 10.49 12.75 -3.34
C LEU A 111 10.76 11.50 -2.49
N ALA A 112 11.23 11.68 -1.25
CA ALA A 112 11.48 10.57 -0.34
C ALA A 112 10.21 9.78 -0.04
N SER A 113 9.08 10.45 0.18
CA SER A 113 7.80 9.81 0.41
C SER A 113 7.35 9.02 -0.80
N PHE A 114 7.46 9.60 -2.00
CA PHE A 114 7.15 8.91 -3.25
C PHE A 114 8.01 7.65 -3.42
N VAL A 115 9.33 7.77 -3.26
CA VAL A 115 10.26 6.63 -3.40
C VAL A 115 9.94 5.52 -2.40
N CYS A 116 9.77 5.86 -1.12
CA CYS A 116 9.52 4.86 -0.08
C CYS A 116 8.19 4.14 -0.29
N VAL A 117 7.09 4.88 -0.45
CA VAL A 117 5.75 4.28 -0.61
C VAL A 117 5.68 3.44 -1.87
N THR A 118 6.15 3.97 -3.02
CA THR A 118 6.15 3.23 -4.28
C THR A 118 7.01 1.96 -4.21
N SER A 119 8.16 2.02 -3.55
CA SER A 119 9.03 0.84 -3.37
C SER A 119 8.35 -0.23 -2.52
N ILE A 120 7.72 0.15 -1.39
CA ILE A 120 6.99 -0.79 -0.54
C ILE A 120 5.82 -1.40 -1.30
N GLU A 121 5.02 -0.59 -2.01
CA GLU A 121 3.90 -1.08 -2.81
C GLU A 121 4.36 -2.05 -3.90
N ALA A 122 5.40 -1.70 -4.65
CA ALA A 122 5.94 -2.56 -5.69
C ALA A 122 6.46 -3.89 -5.14
N LEU A 123 7.20 -3.88 -4.03
CA LEU A 123 7.72 -5.07 -3.40
C LEU A 123 6.61 -5.99 -2.92
N THR A 124 5.64 -5.44 -2.19
CA THR A 124 4.53 -6.22 -1.61
C THR A 124 3.59 -6.76 -2.69
N HIS A 125 3.26 -5.94 -3.68
CA HIS A 125 2.42 -6.32 -4.80
C HIS A 125 3.04 -7.43 -5.64
N ASN A 126 4.30 -7.29 -6.03
CA ASN A 126 5.00 -8.31 -6.81
C ASN A 126 5.20 -9.62 -6.03
N ALA A 127 5.47 -9.55 -4.73
CA ALA A 127 5.57 -10.74 -3.89
C ALA A 127 4.26 -11.54 -3.87
N VAL A 128 3.11 -10.88 -3.76
CA VAL A 128 1.80 -11.55 -3.78
C VAL A 128 1.44 -12.09 -5.17
N LEU A 129 1.72 -11.35 -6.24
CA LEU A 129 1.37 -11.75 -7.60
C LEU A 129 2.21 -12.91 -8.12
N HIS A 130 3.52 -12.86 -7.90
CA HIS A 130 4.47 -13.75 -8.55
C HIS A 130 4.95 -14.91 -7.67
N GLN A 131 4.83 -14.80 -6.34
CA GLN A 131 5.31 -15.80 -5.40
C GLN A 131 4.20 -16.45 -4.55
N SER A 132 2.97 -16.43 -5.03
CA SER A 132 1.77 -16.87 -4.28
C SER A 132 1.84 -18.31 -3.71
N LYS A 133 2.75 -19.15 -4.21
CA LYS A 133 3.00 -20.50 -3.68
C LYS A 133 4.09 -20.53 -2.60
N THR A 134 4.84 -19.46 -2.40
CA THR A 134 6.06 -19.42 -1.58
C THR A 134 5.96 -18.47 -0.38
N LEU A 135 4.84 -17.78 -0.18
CA LEU A 135 4.66 -16.87 0.95
C LEU A 135 4.33 -17.64 2.23
N SER A 136 5.29 -18.45 2.70
CA SER A 136 5.30 -18.93 4.07
C SER A 136 5.44 -17.74 5.03
N ASP A 137 5.04 -17.91 6.28
CA ASP A 137 5.18 -16.85 7.28
C ASP A 137 6.65 -16.39 7.42
N GLY A 138 7.61 -17.30 7.28
CA GLY A 138 9.04 -16.98 7.27
C GLY A 138 9.48 -16.14 6.06
N ALA A 139 8.96 -16.41 4.86
CA ALA A 139 9.28 -15.61 3.68
C ALA A 139 8.69 -14.20 3.77
N MET A 140 7.53 -14.06 4.40
CA MET A 140 6.92 -12.77 4.66
C MET A 140 7.69 -11.95 5.68
N GLU A 141 8.16 -12.57 6.74
CA GLU A 141 9.00 -11.90 7.73
C GLU A 141 10.30 -11.42 7.09
N ALA A 142 10.94 -12.24 6.27
CA ALA A 142 12.12 -11.85 5.50
C ALA A 142 11.83 -10.66 4.55
N LEU A 143 10.67 -10.62 3.89
CA LEU A 143 10.26 -9.51 3.05
C LEU A 143 10.07 -8.22 3.86
N ILE A 144 9.47 -8.31 5.04
CA ILE A 144 9.31 -7.17 5.97
C ILE A 144 10.68 -6.65 6.40
N GLU A 145 11.59 -7.54 6.75
CA GLU A 145 12.97 -7.21 7.14
C GLU A 145 13.71 -6.47 6.01
N GLU A 146 13.72 -7.04 4.80
CA GLU A 146 14.42 -6.45 3.65
C GLU A 146 13.77 -5.13 3.19
N GLY A 147 12.45 -5.05 3.16
CA GLY A 147 11.72 -3.82 2.86
C GLY A 147 12.02 -2.72 3.90
N THR A 148 12.09 -3.08 5.16
CA THR A 148 12.47 -2.15 6.24
C THR A 148 13.90 -1.64 6.04
N ARG A 149 14.85 -2.55 5.79
CA ARG A 149 16.26 -2.21 5.55
C ARG A 149 16.44 -1.29 4.35
N LEU A 150 15.70 -1.55 3.26
CA LEU A 150 15.71 -0.71 2.06
C LEU A 150 15.28 0.73 2.38
N VAL A 151 14.14 0.88 3.03
CA VAL A 151 13.54 2.20 3.32
C VAL A 151 14.37 2.96 4.35
N VAL A 152 14.76 2.33 5.44
CA VAL A 152 15.60 2.97 6.48
C VAL A 152 16.97 3.34 5.93
N GLY A 153 17.60 2.46 5.13
CA GLY A 153 18.88 2.74 4.49
C GLY A 153 18.81 3.91 3.51
N TYR A 154 17.70 4.08 2.79
CA TYR A 154 17.47 5.23 1.93
C TYR A 154 17.27 6.52 2.74
N LEU A 155 16.45 6.48 3.77
CA LEU A 155 16.10 7.67 4.57
C LEU A 155 17.25 8.22 5.41
N ARG A 156 18.22 7.38 5.80
CA ARG A 156 19.39 7.76 6.63
C ARG A 156 20.64 8.14 5.85
N ARG A 157 20.57 8.23 4.54
CA ARG A 157 21.72 8.58 3.67
C ARG A 157 22.30 9.96 3.91
#